data_f794eae1df7c523d5dd71e539920baf1
#
_entry.id   f794eae1df7c523d5dd71e539920baf1
#
_cell.length_a   1.000
_cell.length_b   1.000
_cell.length_c   1.000
_cell.angle_alpha   90.00
_cell.angle_beta   90.00
_cell.angle_gamma   90.00
#
_symmetry.space_group_name_H-M   'P 1'
#
loop_
_entity.id
_entity.type
_entity.pdbx_description
1 polymer ?
#
loop_
_entity_poly.entity_id
_entity_poly.type
_entity_poly.pdbx_seq_one_letter_code
_entity_poly.pdbx_strand_id
1 'polypeptide(L)'
;NDTASIQKMLDYRTQYNVPIWLGESGENSNVWFKEAISLVETNNIGWAFWPMKKIENLAGVTSVTKTPEYDQLLKYWNNERAKPTVDFAKKGVMDIAENFKMKNLTIRYDVIDAMFRQVQTTDTKKYKKHSLPGKVFATEYDLGQNGYAYLDKDVANYDGTKFTKWNKGGMMRNDGVDIESCNDTMTNGFQVAFIEDGEWLQYTVEVKAKTTFDVAIRYASEASGGKLYLEDENGKISETITIPSSGGKDNWKTVILKNVLLKQG
;
A
#
# COMPACT_ATOMS: atom_id res chain seq x y z
N ASN A 1 9.61 -1.83 -17.61
CA ASN A 1 8.81 -2.91 -18.22
C ASN A 1 8.37 -2.47 -19.63
N ASP A 2 9.05 -2.95 -20.68
CA ASP A 2 8.75 -2.68 -22.08
C ASP A 2 8.96 -3.94 -22.94
N THR A 3 8.55 -3.90 -24.20
CA THR A 3 8.69 -5.05 -25.12
C THR A 3 10.15 -5.46 -25.30
N ALA A 4 11.11 -4.53 -25.22
CA ALA A 4 12.53 -4.85 -25.33
C ALA A 4 13.01 -5.77 -24.19
N SER A 5 12.44 -5.62 -22.99
CA SER A 5 12.78 -6.48 -21.84
C SER A 5 12.38 -7.94 -22.00
N ILE A 6 11.39 -8.24 -22.85
CA ILE A 6 10.92 -9.61 -23.16
C ILE A 6 11.25 -10.06 -24.59
N GLN A 7 12.02 -9.26 -25.35
CA GLN A 7 12.27 -9.55 -26.78
C GLN A 7 12.84 -10.94 -27.01
N LYS A 8 13.78 -11.40 -26.19
CA LYS A 8 14.34 -12.75 -26.29
C LYS A 8 13.29 -13.86 -26.15
N MET A 9 12.28 -13.65 -25.30
CA MET A 9 11.16 -14.59 -25.16
C MET A 9 10.31 -14.63 -26.44
N LEU A 10 10.04 -13.46 -27.02
CA LEU A 10 9.28 -13.33 -28.27
C LEU A 10 10.02 -13.95 -29.45
N ASP A 11 11.32 -13.74 -29.57
CA ASP A 11 12.19 -14.32 -30.59
C ASP A 11 12.21 -15.86 -30.48
N TYR A 12 12.35 -16.38 -29.24
CA TYR A 12 12.34 -17.81 -28.98
C TYR A 12 10.99 -18.44 -29.37
N ARG A 13 9.88 -17.79 -28.99
CA ARG A 13 8.53 -18.22 -29.38
C ARG A 13 8.39 -18.33 -30.90
N THR A 14 8.86 -17.33 -31.62
CA THR A 14 8.79 -17.29 -33.08
C THR A 14 9.68 -18.33 -33.72
N GLN A 15 10.91 -18.46 -33.24
CA GLN A 15 11.91 -19.42 -33.81
C GLN A 15 11.48 -20.89 -33.68
N TYR A 16 10.90 -21.23 -32.50
CA TYR A 16 10.57 -22.63 -32.19
C TYR A 16 9.08 -22.94 -32.30
N ASN A 17 8.24 -21.93 -32.58
CA ASN A 17 6.78 -22.05 -32.64
C ASN A 17 6.18 -22.69 -31.38
N VAL A 18 6.60 -22.23 -30.23
CA VAL A 18 6.16 -22.73 -28.89
C VAL A 18 5.49 -21.64 -28.08
N PRO A 19 4.51 -21.95 -27.22
CA PRO A 19 3.96 -20.98 -26.29
C PRO A 19 5.00 -20.59 -25.22
N ILE A 20 4.88 -19.38 -24.72
CA ILE A 20 5.70 -18.88 -23.60
C ILE A 20 4.85 -18.77 -22.34
N TRP A 21 5.43 -19.12 -21.22
CA TRP A 21 4.86 -19.02 -19.90
C TRP A 21 5.89 -18.43 -18.91
N LEU A 22 5.51 -17.34 -18.24
CA LEU A 22 6.28 -16.79 -17.12
C LEU A 22 5.91 -17.56 -15.84
N GLY A 23 6.71 -18.57 -15.51
CA GLY A 23 6.40 -19.54 -14.45
C GLY A 23 6.49 -18.98 -13.03
N GLU A 24 7.14 -17.84 -12.85
CA GLU A 24 7.27 -17.16 -11.58
C GLU A 24 7.41 -15.64 -11.78
N SER A 25 6.58 -14.86 -11.07
CA SER A 25 6.71 -13.41 -10.96
C SER A 25 6.18 -12.97 -9.59
N GLY A 26 6.61 -11.84 -9.10
CA GLY A 26 6.16 -11.31 -7.81
C GLY A 26 7.25 -10.55 -7.06
N GLU A 27 7.06 -10.40 -5.74
CA GLU A 27 8.01 -9.75 -4.82
C GLU A 27 8.44 -8.33 -5.24
N ASN A 28 7.50 -7.57 -5.78
CA ASN A 28 7.73 -6.22 -6.27
C ASN A 28 6.57 -5.28 -5.86
N SER A 29 6.59 -4.03 -6.31
CA SER A 29 5.53 -3.07 -6.06
C SER A 29 4.27 -3.34 -6.88
N ASN A 30 3.15 -2.79 -6.44
CA ASN A 30 1.89 -2.83 -7.17
C ASN A 30 2.01 -2.17 -8.57
N VAL A 31 2.79 -1.11 -8.68
CA VAL A 31 3.09 -0.46 -9.99
C VAL A 31 3.79 -1.43 -10.93
N TRP A 32 4.81 -2.12 -10.42
CA TRP A 32 5.52 -3.13 -11.20
C TRP A 32 4.61 -4.30 -11.61
N PHE A 33 3.77 -4.79 -10.71
CA PHE A 33 2.83 -5.90 -11.04
C PHE A 33 1.91 -5.50 -12.19
N LYS A 34 1.26 -4.35 -12.08
CA LYS A 34 0.38 -3.83 -13.14
C LYS A 34 1.10 -3.74 -14.48
N GLU A 35 2.31 -3.17 -14.52
CA GLU A 35 3.06 -3.00 -15.76
C GLU A 35 3.57 -4.33 -16.33
N ALA A 36 4.13 -5.21 -15.50
CA ALA A 36 4.65 -6.50 -15.92
C ALA A 36 3.53 -7.41 -16.46
N ILE A 37 2.40 -7.48 -15.76
CA ILE A 37 1.25 -8.28 -16.20
C ILE A 37 0.66 -7.71 -17.48
N SER A 38 0.47 -6.40 -17.59
CA SER A 38 0.01 -5.77 -18.82
C SER A 38 0.93 -6.08 -20.02
N LEU A 39 2.24 -6.04 -19.79
CA LEU A 39 3.23 -6.35 -20.83
C LEU A 39 3.11 -7.81 -21.31
N VAL A 40 3.07 -8.77 -20.39
CA VAL A 40 3.03 -10.20 -20.78
C VAL A 40 1.68 -10.58 -21.39
N GLU A 41 0.55 -10.07 -20.84
CA GLU A 41 -0.78 -10.35 -21.41
C GLU A 41 -0.96 -9.75 -22.81
N THR A 42 -0.51 -8.50 -23.03
CA THR A 42 -0.53 -7.87 -24.37
C THR A 42 0.27 -8.68 -25.41
N ASN A 43 1.28 -9.41 -24.96
CA ASN A 43 2.10 -10.26 -25.82
C ASN A 43 1.67 -11.75 -25.84
N ASN A 44 0.49 -12.07 -25.31
CA ASN A 44 -0.04 -13.44 -25.21
C ASN A 44 0.95 -14.40 -24.49
N ILE A 45 1.53 -13.95 -23.41
CA ILE A 45 2.38 -14.76 -22.51
C ILE A 45 1.60 -15.02 -21.23
N GLY A 46 1.38 -16.30 -20.88
CA GLY A 46 0.80 -16.67 -19.61
C GLY A 46 1.76 -16.40 -18.46
N TRP A 47 1.23 -16.15 -17.27
CA TRP A 47 2.03 -15.84 -16.08
C TRP A 47 1.53 -16.54 -14.83
N ALA A 48 2.43 -16.71 -13.83
CA ALA A 48 2.11 -17.18 -12.50
C ALA A 48 2.71 -16.22 -11.46
N PHE A 49 1.95 -15.99 -10.37
CA PHE A 49 2.37 -15.13 -9.27
C PHE A 49 2.95 -15.94 -8.10
N TRP A 50 4.05 -15.48 -7.54
CA TRP A 50 4.69 -16.02 -6.36
C TRP A 50 5.18 -14.88 -5.44
N PRO A 51 5.06 -15.00 -4.10
CA PRO A 51 4.36 -16.06 -3.37
C PRO A 51 2.91 -15.68 -3.04
N MET A 52 2.03 -16.66 -2.99
CA MET A 52 0.64 -16.43 -2.57
C MET A 52 0.55 -16.08 -1.08
N LYS A 53 1.39 -16.68 -0.24
CA LYS A 53 1.47 -16.44 1.22
C LYS A 53 2.91 -16.20 1.64
N LYS A 54 3.13 -15.12 2.41
CA LYS A 54 4.45 -14.83 2.99
C LYS A 54 4.31 -14.18 4.36
N ILE A 55 5.25 -14.46 5.27
CA ILE A 55 5.24 -13.89 6.61
C ILE A 55 5.60 -12.41 6.54
N GLU A 56 4.75 -11.54 7.09
CA GLU A 56 4.93 -10.09 7.20
C GLU A 56 5.41 -9.43 5.90
N ASN A 57 4.79 -9.81 4.77
CA ASN A 57 5.16 -9.31 3.47
C ASN A 57 4.02 -8.47 2.86
N LEU A 58 4.36 -7.33 2.25
CA LEU A 58 3.41 -6.45 1.58
C LEU A 58 3.12 -6.87 0.14
N ALA A 59 4.12 -7.46 -0.53
CA ALA A 59 4.06 -7.79 -1.96
C ALA A 59 3.37 -9.12 -2.28
N GLY A 60 2.93 -9.88 -1.27
CA GLY A 60 2.17 -11.12 -1.47
C GLY A 60 0.67 -10.88 -1.50
N VAL A 61 -0.09 -11.76 -2.14
CA VAL A 61 -1.57 -11.73 -2.13
C VAL A 61 -2.13 -11.85 -0.72
N THR A 62 -1.45 -12.61 0.14
CA THR A 62 -1.77 -12.73 1.55
C THR A 62 -0.54 -12.61 2.42
N SER A 63 -0.71 -12.01 3.60
CA SER A 63 0.34 -11.88 4.61
C SER A 63 -0.02 -12.66 5.86
N VAL A 64 0.99 -13.35 6.42
CA VAL A 64 0.89 -14.12 7.66
C VAL A 64 1.50 -13.30 8.78
N THR A 65 0.76 -13.06 9.86
CA THR A 65 1.30 -12.39 11.04
C THR A 65 2.25 -13.32 11.78
N LYS A 66 3.48 -12.85 12.00
CA LYS A 66 4.51 -13.56 12.77
C LYS A 66 4.13 -13.59 14.24
N THR A 67 4.35 -14.72 14.91
CA THR A 67 4.17 -14.82 16.35
C THR A 67 5.45 -14.45 17.10
N PRO A 68 5.37 -13.95 18.35
CA PRO A 68 6.58 -13.65 19.14
C PRO A 68 7.49 -14.87 19.34
N GLU A 69 6.91 -16.04 19.53
CA GLU A 69 7.66 -17.29 19.69
C GLU A 69 8.39 -17.68 18.40
N TYR A 70 7.74 -17.53 17.25
CA TYR A 70 8.37 -17.80 15.97
C TYR A 70 9.48 -16.78 15.64
N ASP A 71 9.31 -15.52 16.01
CA ASP A 71 10.37 -14.50 15.90
C ASP A 71 11.62 -14.89 16.71
N GLN A 72 11.43 -15.44 17.92
CA GLN A 72 12.55 -15.93 18.72
C GLN A 72 13.24 -17.16 18.10
N LEU A 73 12.50 -18.02 17.37
CA LEU A 73 13.09 -19.12 16.61
C LEU A 73 13.94 -18.61 15.43
N LEU A 74 13.43 -17.61 14.70
CA LEU A 74 14.21 -16.98 13.63
C LEU A 74 15.51 -16.39 14.16
N LYS A 75 15.49 -15.69 15.29
CA LYS A 75 16.68 -15.16 15.94
C LYS A 75 17.68 -16.28 16.34
N TYR A 76 17.18 -17.41 16.81
CA TYR A 76 18.04 -18.56 17.09
C TYR A 76 18.67 -19.13 15.79
N TRP A 77 17.89 -19.32 14.74
CA TRP A 77 18.42 -19.82 13.47
C TRP A 77 19.41 -18.88 12.79
N ASN A 78 19.27 -17.58 13.04
CA ASN A 78 20.20 -16.55 12.58
C ASN A 78 21.43 -16.38 13.51
N ASN A 79 21.59 -17.21 14.55
CA ASN A 79 22.65 -17.11 15.55
C ASN A 79 22.63 -15.82 16.40
N GLU A 80 21.46 -15.19 16.54
CA GLU A 80 21.27 -13.95 17.31
C GLU A 80 20.85 -14.24 18.76
N ARG A 81 20.60 -15.49 19.10
CA ARG A 81 20.18 -15.90 20.45
C ARG A 81 20.53 -17.36 20.73
N ALA A 82 20.58 -17.72 22.03
CA ALA A 82 20.77 -19.10 22.51
C ALA A 82 19.60 -20.02 22.09
N LYS A 83 19.90 -21.32 22.00
CA LYS A 83 18.94 -22.36 21.66
C LYS A 83 17.76 -22.38 22.64
N PRO A 84 16.51 -22.25 22.16
CA PRO A 84 15.33 -22.36 23.01
C PRO A 84 15.05 -23.80 23.46
N THR A 85 14.18 -23.97 24.43
CA THR A 85 13.68 -25.30 24.82
C THR A 85 12.86 -25.93 23.71
N VAL A 86 12.76 -27.26 23.71
CA VAL A 86 11.99 -28.00 22.71
C VAL A 86 10.50 -27.60 22.73
N ASP A 87 9.92 -27.42 23.92
CA ASP A 87 8.51 -27.06 24.06
C ASP A 87 8.23 -25.64 23.55
N PHE A 88 9.14 -24.69 23.82
CA PHE A 88 9.06 -23.34 23.24
C PHE A 88 9.15 -23.38 21.71
N ALA A 89 10.08 -24.16 21.17
CA ALA A 89 10.24 -24.31 19.72
C ALA A 89 9.00 -24.93 19.07
N LYS A 90 8.45 -26.00 19.65
CA LYS A 90 7.20 -26.63 19.20
C LYS A 90 6.04 -25.63 19.20
N LYS A 91 5.86 -24.88 20.30
CA LYS A 91 4.82 -23.85 20.38
C LYS A 91 4.97 -22.83 19.25
N GLY A 92 6.17 -22.26 19.04
CA GLY A 92 6.42 -21.26 18.00
C GLY A 92 6.10 -21.76 16.59
N VAL A 93 6.46 -23.01 16.27
CA VAL A 93 6.15 -23.62 14.97
C VAL A 93 4.65 -23.90 14.82
N MET A 94 3.98 -24.37 15.87
CA MET A 94 2.53 -24.66 15.78
C MET A 94 1.69 -23.39 15.72
N ASP A 95 2.05 -22.35 16.46
CA ASP A 95 1.34 -21.07 16.43
C ASP A 95 1.47 -20.38 15.07
N ILE A 96 2.67 -20.37 14.46
CA ILE A 96 2.81 -19.81 13.11
C ILE A 96 2.06 -20.66 12.08
N ALA A 97 2.05 -21.97 12.20
CA ALA A 97 1.27 -22.85 11.34
C ALA A 97 -0.25 -22.57 11.43
N GLU A 98 -0.76 -22.24 12.62
CA GLU A 98 -2.14 -21.79 12.78
C GLU A 98 -2.42 -20.48 12.04
N ASN A 99 -1.47 -19.52 12.09
CA ASN A 99 -1.59 -18.25 11.38
C ASN A 99 -1.54 -18.40 9.84
N PHE A 100 -1.04 -19.50 9.31
CA PHE A 100 -1.10 -19.82 7.87
C PHE A 100 -2.49 -20.26 7.38
N LYS A 101 -3.44 -20.54 8.28
CA LYS A 101 -4.81 -20.86 7.86
C LYS A 101 -5.49 -19.64 7.24
N MET A 102 -6.27 -19.84 6.18
CA MET A 102 -6.93 -18.78 5.42
C MET A 102 -7.70 -17.77 6.28
N LYS A 103 -8.38 -18.25 7.33
CA LYS A 103 -9.16 -17.39 8.25
C LYS A 103 -8.31 -16.41 9.07
N ASN A 104 -7.00 -16.63 9.17
CA ASN A 104 -6.06 -15.85 9.99
C ASN A 104 -5.13 -14.97 9.12
N LEU A 105 -5.26 -15.03 7.79
CA LEU A 105 -4.44 -14.26 6.88
C LEU A 105 -4.94 -12.83 6.74
N THR A 106 -4.02 -11.91 6.54
CA THR A 106 -4.34 -10.57 6.02
C THR A 106 -4.36 -10.63 4.50
N ILE A 107 -5.53 -10.38 3.90
CA ILE A 107 -5.67 -10.30 2.44
C ILE A 107 -5.19 -8.93 1.98
N ARG A 108 -4.32 -8.90 0.99
CA ARG A 108 -3.77 -7.69 0.37
C ARG A 108 -4.61 -7.31 -0.85
N TYR A 109 -5.70 -6.59 -0.61
CA TYR A 109 -6.61 -6.17 -1.67
C TYR A 109 -5.97 -5.22 -2.67
N ASP A 110 -5.02 -4.41 -2.25
CA ASP A 110 -4.22 -3.52 -3.10
C ASP A 110 -3.35 -4.30 -4.10
N VAL A 111 -2.71 -5.40 -3.67
CA VAL A 111 -1.94 -6.31 -4.54
C VAL A 111 -2.86 -6.99 -5.56
N ILE A 112 -3.99 -7.55 -5.11
CA ILE A 112 -4.97 -8.20 -5.98
C ILE A 112 -5.52 -7.19 -7.01
N ASP A 113 -5.85 -5.99 -6.57
CA ASP A 113 -6.36 -4.92 -7.43
C ASP A 113 -5.35 -4.53 -8.50
N ALA A 114 -4.07 -4.38 -8.13
CA ALA A 114 -2.99 -4.05 -9.06
C ALA A 114 -2.78 -5.14 -10.13
N MET A 115 -2.87 -6.41 -9.75
CA MET A 115 -2.65 -7.54 -10.65
C MET A 115 -3.79 -7.76 -11.65
N PHE A 116 -5.03 -7.44 -11.29
CA PHE A 116 -6.18 -7.80 -12.10
C PHE A 116 -6.97 -6.59 -12.63
N ARG A 117 -7.46 -5.69 -11.76
CA ARG A 117 -8.29 -4.57 -12.20
C ARG A 117 -7.47 -3.46 -12.83
N GLN A 118 -6.37 -3.05 -12.19
CA GLN A 118 -5.56 -1.93 -12.68
C GLN A 118 -4.85 -2.23 -14.01
N VAL A 119 -4.68 -3.48 -14.39
CA VAL A 119 -4.19 -3.88 -15.71
C VAL A 119 -5.18 -3.50 -16.82
N GLN A 120 -6.49 -3.44 -16.50
CA GLN A 120 -7.56 -3.24 -17.46
C GLN A 120 -8.15 -1.81 -17.47
N THR A 121 -8.01 -1.06 -16.36
CA THR A 121 -8.63 0.27 -16.21
C THR A 121 -7.83 1.18 -15.27
N THR A 122 -7.97 2.48 -15.47
CA THR A 122 -7.50 3.52 -14.57
C THR A 122 -8.56 3.96 -13.55
N ASP A 123 -9.78 3.42 -13.62
CA ASP A 123 -10.83 3.74 -12.66
C ASP A 123 -10.36 3.44 -11.24
N THR A 124 -10.78 4.27 -10.31
CA THR A 124 -10.50 4.06 -8.89
C THR A 124 -11.57 3.23 -8.20
N LYS A 125 -11.26 2.63 -7.08
CA LYS A 125 -12.19 1.84 -6.28
C LYS A 125 -11.99 2.14 -4.80
N LYS A 126 -13.07 2.41 -4.07
CA LYS A 126 -12.99 2.61 -2.63
C LYS A 126 -12.25 1.44 -1.95
N TYR A 127 -11.25 1.77 -1.13
CA TYR A 127 -10.57 0.78 -0.29
C TYR A 127 -11.51 0.25 0.78
N LYS A 128 -12.29 1.17 1.38
CA LYS A 128 -13.23 0.88 2.46
C LYS A 128 -14.47 1.75 2.36
N LYS A 129 -15.57 1.33 2.93
CA LYS A 129 -16.76 2.16 3.05
C LYS A 129 -16.54 3.23 4.14
N HIS A 130 -16.58 4.51 3.76
CA HIS A 130 -16.56 5.64 4.64
C HIS A 130 -17.89 6.39 4.58
N SER A 131 -18.58 6.51 5.70
CA SER A 131 -19.84 7.27 5.78
C SER A 131 -19.64 8.52 6.61
N LEU A 132 -20.08 9.68 6.12
CA LEU A 132 -19.95 10.95 6.80
C LEU A 132 -21.30 11.42 7.41
N PRO A 133 -21.27 12.01 8.63
CA PRO A 133 -20.09 12.29 9.46
C PRO A 133 -19.46 11.02 10.01
N GLY A 134 -18.13 10.99 10.07
CA GLY A 134 -17.35 9.84 10.51
C GLY A 134 -15.86 10.08 10.52
N LYS A 135 -15.09 9.04 10.79
CA LYS A 135 -13.63 9.06 10.77
C LYS A 135 -13.12 8.34 9.52
N VAL A 136 -12.18 8.97 8.82
CA VAL A 136 -11.42 8.40 7.71
C VAL A 136 -9.95 8.37 8.12
N PHE A 137 -9.29 7.23 8.03
CA PHE A 137 -7.86 7.14 8.27
C PHE A 137 -7.09 7.46 6.98
N ALA A 138 -6.02 8.26 7.10
CA ALA A 138 -5.23 8.69 5.94
C ALA A 138 -4.71 7.52 5.08
N THR A 139 -4.44 6.37 5.70
CA THR A 139 -3.96 5.17 5.03
C THR A 139 -5.05 4.34 4.32
N GLU A 140 -6.32 4.74 4.44
CA GLU A 140 -7.47 4.06 3.82
C GLU A 140 -7.92 4.75 2.51
N TYR A 141 -6.97 5.37 1.78
CA TYR A 141 -7.22 5.96 0.47
C TYR A 141 -7.61 4.90 -0.57
N ASP A 142 -8.26 5.32 -1.64
CA ASP A 142 -8.82 4.44 -2.65
C ASP A 142 -7.78 3.54 -3.32
N LEU A 143 -8.24 2.43 -3.89
CA LEU A 143 -7.44 1.53 -4.72
C LEU A 143 -7.37 2.08 -6.13
N GLY A 144 -6.20 2.04 -6.75
CA GLY A 144 -5.97 2.48 -8.12
C GLY A 144 -4.50 2.76 -8.39
N GLN A 145 -4.22 3.25 -9.58
CA GLN A 145 -2.87 3.57 -10.04
C GLN A 145 -2.40 4.92 -9.48
N ASN A 146 -1.08 5.09 -9.39
CA ASN A 146 -0.45 6.39 -9.16
C ASN A 146 -0.90 7.39 -10.24
N GLY A 147 -1.28 8.60 -9.82
CA GLY A 147 -1.88 9.63 -10.68
C GLY A 147 -3.40 9.52 -10.85
N TYR A 148 -4.05 8.49 -10.31
CA TYR A 148 -5.51 8.27 -10.39
C TYR A 148 -6.18 8.13 -9.02
N ALA A 149 -5.66 7.28 -8.13
CA ALA A 149 -6.18 7.12 -6.78
C ALA A 149 -5.33 7.84 -5.72
N TYR A 150 -4.12 8.13 -6.06
CA TYR A 150 -3.14 8.85 -5.26
C TYR A 150 -2.04 9.40 -6.18
N LEU A 151 -1.27 10.35 -5.70
CA LEU A 151 0.00 10.74 -6.31
C LEU A 151 1.09 10.69 -5.25
N ASP A 152 2.08 9.86 -5.48
CA ASP A 152 3.32 9.79 -4.73
C ASP A 152 4.49 9.91 -5.71
N LYS A 153 5.50 10.69 -5.35
CA LYS A 153 6.65 10.97 -6.23
C LYS A 153 7.66 9.84 -6.27
N ASP A 154 7.75 9.08 -5.21
CA ASP A 154 8.62 7.92 -5.13
C ASP A 154 8.00 6.73 -5.87
N VAL A 155 8.01 6.80 -7.19
CA VAL A 155 7.58 5.69 -8.02
C VAL A 155 8.62 4.57 -7.89
N ALA A 156 8.14 3.38 -7.55
CA ALA A 156 8.94 2.17 -7.49
C ALA A 156 9.70 1.96 -8.80
N ASN A 157 11.00 2.19 -8.78
CA ASN A 157 11.85 1.93 -9.91
C ASN A 157 12.91 0.89 -9.54
N TYR A 158 12.70 -0.33 -10.01
CA TYR A 158 13.71 -1.37 -9.98
C TYR A 158 14.34 -1.49 -11.37
N ASP A 159 15.42 -0.76 -11.60
CA ASP A 159 16.17 -0.80 -12.87
C ASP A 159 17.32 -1.82 -12.87
N GLY A 160 17.41 -2.65 -11.83
CA GLY A 160 18.49 -3.62 -11.64
C GLY A 160 19.81 -3.03 -11.14
N THR A 161 19.97 -1.70 -11.14
CA THR A 161 21.18 -1.01 -10.69
C THR A 161 20.95 -0.16 -9.45
N LYS A 162 19.73 0.33 -9.26
CA LYS A 162 19.31 1.11 -8.09
C LYS A 162 17.96 0.63 -7.62
N PHE A 163 17.94 0.15 -6.39
CA PHE A 163 16.69 -0.17 -5.70
C PHE A 163 16.19 1.08 -4.96
N THR A 164 15.06 1.63 -5.39
CA THR A 164 14.33 2.63 -4.62
C THR A 164 13.15 1.96 -3.93
N LYS A 165 13.09 2.08 -2.62
CA LYS A 165 11.97 1.56 -1.85
C LYS A 165 10.73 2.38 -2.19
N TRP A 166 9.67 1.73 -2.65
CA TRP A 166 8.43 2.39 -3.10
C TRP A 166 7.48 2.77 -1.98
N ASN A 167 7.64 2.23 -0.79
CA ASN A 167 6.97 2.64 0.43
C ASN A 167 8.05 2.67 1.53
N LYS A 168 8.52 3.86 1.88
CA LYS A 168 9.66 4.04 2.81
C LYS A 168 9.36 3.47 4.20
N GLY A 169 8.13 3.61 4.69
CA GLY A 169 7.70 3.02 5.97
C GLY A 169 7.53 1.50 5.90
N GLY A 170 7.20 0.96 4.72
CA GLY A 170 7.06 -0.47 4.48
C GLY A 170 5.89 -1.11 5.20
N MET A 171 4.79 -0.36 5.41
CA MET A 171 3.61 -0.82 6.15
C MET A 171 2.34 -0.80 5.30
N MET A 172 1.37 -1.61 5.69
CA MET A 172 -0.03 -1.65 5.28
C MET A 172 -0.29 -1.90 3.79
N ARG A 173 0.31 -1.15 2.84
CA ARG A 173 0.03 -1.24 1.40
C ARG A 173 1.31 -1.39 0.59
N ASN A 174 1.20 -2.05 -0.57
CA ASN A 174 2.32 -2.33 -1.47
C ASN A 174 2.39 -1.36 -2.66
N ASP A 175 1.64 -0.27 -2.61
CA ASP A 175 1.71 0.84 -3.57
C ASP A 175 2.74 1.91 -3.16
N GLY A 176 2.80 3.05 -3.88
CA GLY A 176 3.86 4.02 -3.71
C GLY A 176 3.76 4.88 -2.45
N VAL A 177 2.58 4.98 -1.84
CA VAL A 177 2.40 5.88 -0.69
C VAL A 177 3.19 5.41 0.52
N ASP A 178 3.95 6.31 1.10
CA ASP A 178 4.79 6.05 2.26
C ASP A 178 3.95 5.90 3.54
N ILE A 179 3.94 4.70 4.12
CA ILE A 179 3.15 4.39 5.32
C ILE A 179 4.06 3.81 6.40
N GLU A 180 4.01 4.42 7.57
CA GLU A 180 4.71 3.96 8.79
C GLU A 180 3.72 3.48 9.86
N SER A 181 4.23 2.74 10.85
CA SER A 181 3.50 2.50 12.10
C SER A 181 3.31 3.80 12.89
N CYS A 182 2.18 3.93 13.55
CA CYS A 182 1.82 5.12 14.33
C CYS A 182 1.41 4.76 15.76
N ASN A 183 1.95 5.47 16.74
CA ASN A 183 1.64 5.28 18.15
C ASN A 183 0.50 6.18 18.65
N ASP A 184 -0.05 7.08 17.81
CA ASP A 184 -1.21 7.88 18.19
C ASP A 184 -2.46 7.00 18.28
N THR A 185 -3.06 6.95 19.46
CA THR A 185 -4.25 6.12 19.74
C THR A 185 -5.49 6.55 18.94
N MET A 186 -5.48 7.72 18.30
CA MET A 186 -6.56 8.17 17.43
C MET A 186 -6.47 7.63 16.00
N THR A 187 -5.39 6.92 15.64
CA THR A 187 -5.18 6.30 14.33
C THR A 187 -5.58 4.83 14.32
N ASN A 188 -5.44 4.17 13.17
CA ASN A 188 -5.59 2.72 13.02
C ASN A 188 -4.26 1.97 13.22
N GLY A 189 -3.27 2.59 13.87
CA GLY A 189 -1.93 2.06 14.06
C GLY A 189 -0.94 2.43 12.94
N PHE A 190 -1.39 3.20 11.95
CA PHE A 190 -0.58 3.63 10.81
C PHE A 190 -0.73 5.13 10.53
N GLN A 191 0.25 5.67 9.83
CA GLN A 191 0.30 7.06 9.36
C GLN A 191 0.85 7.12 7.93
N VAL A 192 0.39 8.08 7.15
CA VAL A 192 1.07 8.51 5.92
C VAL A 192 2.22 9.43 6.33
N ALA A 193 3.40 9.19 5.78
CA ALA A 193 4.63 9.87 6.14
C ALA A 193 5.41 10.31 4.89
N PHE A 194 6.54 11.01 5.06
CA PHE A 194 7.42 11.47 3.99
C PHE A 194 6.73 12.27 2.88
N ILE A 195 5.66 12.98 3.23
CA ILE A 195 4.80 13.73 2.30
C ILE A 195 5.60 14.84 1.63
N GLU A 196 5.56 14.90 0.29
CA GLU A 196 6.21 15.90 -0.53
C GLU A 196 5.20 16.85 -1.22
N ASP A 197 5.70 17.96 -1.73
CA ASP A 197 4.86 18.95 -2.42
C ASP A 197 4.20 18.38 -3.67
N GLY A 198 2.86 18.51 -3.75
CA GLY A 198 2.06 18.07 -4.88
C GLY A 198 1.52 16.65 -4.76
N GLU A 199 1.86 15.91 -3.70
CA GLU A 199 1.26 14.60 -3.43
C GLU A 199 -0.17 14.73 -2.94
N TRP A 200 -0.99 13.74 -3.26
CA TRP A 200 -2.40 13.71 -2.88
C TRP A 200 -2.93 12.28 -2.73
N LEU A 201 -4.00 12.14 -1.97
CA LEU A 201 -4.71 10.90 -1.72
C LEU A 201 -6.20 11.08 -1.97
N GLN A 202 -6.83 10.13 -2.66
CA GLN A 202 -8.26 10.12 -2.94
C GLN A 202 -9.01 9.24 -1.95
N TYR A 203 -10.19 9.69 -1.55
CA TYR A 203 -11.10 8.91 -0.70
C TYR A 203 -12.51 8.96 -1.25
N THR A 204 -13.13 7.80 -1.48
CA THR A 204 -14.55 7.70 -1.77
C THR A 204 -15.33 7.67 -0.46
N VAL A 205 -16.18 8.68 -0.25
CA VAL A 205 -16.98 8.84 0.96
C VAL A 205 -18.47 8.87 0.63
N GLU A 206 -19.31 8.32 1.52
CA GLU A 206 -20.77 8.37 1.41
C GLU A 206 -21.32 9.53 2.26
N VAL A 207 -21.95 10.50 1.62
CA VAL A 207 -22.54 11.66 2.26
C VAL A 207 -24.07 11.58 2.16
N LYS A 208 -24.74 11.40 3.30
CA LYS A 208 -26.20 11.14 3.32
C LYS A 208 -27.06 12.31 2.87
N ALA A 209 -26.59 13.54 3.11
CA ALA A 209 -27.29 14.75 2.72
C ALA A 209 -26.27 15.88 2.48
N LYS A 210 -26.55 16.77 1.50
CA LYS A 210 -25.72 17.94 1.25
C LYS A 210 -25.64 18.80 2.53
N THR A 211 -24.44 18.96 3.05
CA THR A 211 -24.19 19.74 4.27
C THR A 211 -22.75 20.22 4.35
N THR A 212 -22.47 21.14 5.25
CA THR A 212 -21.12 21.58 5.58
C THR A 212 -20.57 20.80 6.74
N PHE A 213 -19.28 20.50 6.68
CA PHE A 213 -18.51 19.81 7.72
C PHE A 213 -17.35 20.65 8.19
N ASP A 214 -17.05 20.58 9.46
CA ASP A 214 -15.74 20.92 9.99
C ASP A 214 -14.86 19.65 9.92
N VAL A 215 -13.80 19.70 9.11
CA VAL A 215 -12.91 18.54 8.91
C VAL A 215 -11.69 18.68 9.79
N ALA A 216 -11.61 17.86 10.83
CA ALA A 216 -10.48 17.79 11.75
C ALA A 216 -9.40 16.87 11.18
N ILE A 217 -8.22 17.41 10.88
CA ILE A 217 -7.08 16.68 10.34
C ILE A 217 -6.03 16.50 11.43
N ARG A 218 -5.70 15.24 11.69
CA ARG A 218 -4.67 14.84 12.65
C ARG A 218 -3.32 14.80 11.95
N TYR A 219 -2.31 15.47 12.50
CA TYR A 219 -0.97 15.58 11.90
C TYR A 219 0.15 15.64 12.94
N ALA A 220 1.36 15.32 12.50
CA ALA A 220 2.60 15.60 13.21
C ALA A 220 3.62 16.21 12.22
N SER A 221 4.36 17.23 12.63
CA SER A 221 5.35 17.91 11.79
C SER A 221 6.42 18.59 12.62
N GLU A 222 7.68 18.38 12.29
CA GLU A 222 8.80 19.08 12.92
C GLU A 222 8.84 20.56 12.50
N ALA A 223 8.67 20.82 11.20
CA ALA A 223 8.66 22.15 10.63
C ALA A 223 7.23 22.71 10.49
N SER A 224 7.13 24.02 10.33
CA SER A 224 5.92 24.71 9.90
C SER A 224 6.03 25.06 8.42
N GLY A 225 4.88 25.28 7.75
CA GLY A 225 4.84 25.79 6.38
C GLY A 225 4.27 24.86 5.32
N GLY A 226 4.10 23.59 5.63
CA GLY A 226 3.35 22.67 4.77
C GLY A 226 1.92 23.20 4.54
N LYS A 227 1.39 23.04 3.35
CA LYS A 227 0.04 23.50 2.97
C LYS A 227 -0.83 22.32 2.58
N LEU A 228 -2.09 22.37 3.00
CA LEU A 228 -3.07 21.34 2.72
C LEU A 228 -4.43 21.96 2.39
N TYR A 229 -5.15 21.34 1.47
CA TYR A 229 -6.55 21.65 1.17
C TYR A 229 -7.28 20.38 0.72
N LEU A 230 -8.60 20.44 0.65
CA LEU A 230 -9.45 19.39 0.08
C LEU A 230 -10.03 19.84 -1.26
N GLU A 231 -10.15 18.89 -2.18
CA GLU A 231 -10.81 19.10 -3.48
C GLU A 231 -11.74 17.92 -3.81
N ASP A 232 -12.70 18.14 -4.70
CA ASP A 232 -13.53 17.15 -5.34
C ASP A 232 -13.32 17.19 -6.87
N GLU A 233 -14.09 16.42 -7.63
CA GLU A 233 -14.04 16.40 -9.09
C GLU A 233 -14.29 17.77 -9.76
N ASN A 234 -14.82 18.76 -9.04
CA ASN A 234 -15.08 20.11 -9.54
C ASN A 234 -14.02 21.12 -9.09
N GLY A 235 -13.02 20.67 -8.34
CA GLY A 235 -11.91 21.48 -7.83
C GLY A 235 -11.94 21.66 -6.33
N LYS A 236 -11.25 22.69 -5.86
CA LYS A 236 -11.03 22.95 -4.46
C LYS A 236 -12.31 23.26 -3.69
N ILE A 237 -12.56 22.52 -2.60
CA ILE A 237 -13.75 22.65 -1.74
C ILE A 237 -13.45 23.16 -0.33
N SER A 238 -12.20 23.41 -0.01
CA SER A 238 -11.78 24.00 1.27
C SER A 238 -10.81 25.16 1.07
N GLU A 239 -10.61 25.97 2.11
CA GLU A 239 -9.47 26.87 2.14
C GLU A 239 -8.16 26.08 2.22
N THR A 240 -7.05 26.71 1.81
CA THR A 240 -5.71 26.15 2.07
C THR A 240 -5.31 26.54 3.48
N ILE A 241 -5.00 25.56 4.31
CA ILE A 241 -4.41 25.79 5.63
C ILE A 241 -2.90 25.60 5.58
N THR A 242 -2.19 26.40 6.36
CA THR A 242 -0.78 26.18 6.65
C THR A 242 -0.66 25.30 7.87
N ILE A 243 0.09 24.21 7.76
CA ILE A 243 0.35 23.27 8.84
C ILE A 243 1.42 23.86 9.76
N PRO A 244 1.14 24.17 11.02
CA PRO A 244 2.14 24.65 11.97
C PRO A 244 3.02 23.51 12.45
N SER A 245 4.20 23.81 12.98
CA SER A 245 4.99 22.80 13.68
C SER A 245 4.20 22.21 14.84
N SER A 246 4.22 20.92 14.98
CA SER A 246 3.70 20.22 16.16
C SER A 246 4.77 20.05 17.25
N GLY A 247 6.04 20.28 16.90
CA GLY A 247 7.19 20.11 17.79
C GLY A 247 7.88 18.76 17.64
N GLY A 248 7.56 17.99 16.61
CA GLY A 248 8.21 16.71 16.30
C GLY A 248 7.29 15.75 15.56
N LYS A 249 7.89 14.75 14.92
CA LYS A 249 7.18 13.73 14.11
C LYS A 249 6.23 12.84 14.92
N ASP A 250 6.40 12.74 16.22
CA ASP A 250 5.55 11.95 17.13
C ASP A 250 4.63 12.84 18.00
N ASN A 251 4.68 14.17 17.83
CA ASN A 251 3.87 15.12 18.56
C ASN A 251 2.60 15.45 17.77
N TRP A 252 1.55 14.69 18.00
CA TRP A 252 0.31 14.80 17.24
C TRP A 252 -0.55 15.98 17.68
N LYS A 253 -0.99 16.77 16.68
CA LYS A 253 -1.92 17.88 16.83
C LYS A 253 -3.07 17.76 15.84
N THR A 254 -4.05 18.63 15.95
CA THR A 254 -5.20 18.69 15.04
C THR A 254 -5.35 20.10 14.50
N VAL A 255 -5.55 20.21 13.19
CA VAL A 255 -6.03 21.42 12.51
C VAL A 255 -7.44 21.19 12.02
N ILE A 256 -8.19 22.25 11.81
CA ILE A 256 -9.61 22.17 11.39
C ILE A 256 -9.79 23.00 10.12
N LEU A 257 -10.24 22.36 9.05
CA LEU A 257 -10.81 23.00 7.87
C LEU A 257 -12.29 23.21 8.11
N LYS A 258 -12.70 24.46 8.15
CA LYS A 258 -14.08 24.84 8.47
C LYS A 258 -14.96 24.95 7.23
N ASN A 259 -16.26 24.66 7.42
CA ASN A 259 -17.29 24.90 6.42
C ASN A 259 -17.04 24.19 5.07
N VAL A 260 -16.46 22.99 5.10
CA VAL A 260 -16.28 22.18 3.87
C VAL A 260 -17.63 21.66 3.39
N LEU A 261 -18.11 22.17 2.26
CA LEU A 261 -19.38 21.76 1.69
C LEU A 261 -19.21 20.46 0.92
N LEU A 262 -19.92 19.42 1.34
CA LEU A 262 -19.99 18.16 0.61
C LEU A 262 -21.40 17.94 0.04
N LYS A 263 -21.46 17.41 -1.18
CA LYS A 263 -22.72 17.03 -1.84
C LYS A 263 -23.19 15.68 -1.31
N GLN A 264 -24.47 15.43 -1.45
CA GLN A 264 -25.04 14.10 -1.25
C GLN A 264 -24.50 13.14 -2.33
N GLY A 265 -24.05 11.94 -1.92
CA GLY A 265 -23.53 10.92 -2.83
C GLY A 265 -22.89 9.77 -2.09
#